data_fea6e2f5ca3c47e1f80f11cf98802dfb
#
_entry.id   fea6e2f5ca3c47e1f80f11cf98802dfb
#
_cell.length_a   1.000
_cell.length_b   1.000
_cell.length_c   1.000
_cell.angle_alpha   90.00
_cell.angle_beta   90.00
_cell.angle_gamma   90.00
#
_symmetry.space_group_name_H-M   'P 1'
#
loop_
_entity.id
_entity.type
_entity.pdbx_description
1 polymer ?
#
loop_
_entity_poly.entity_id
_entity_poly.type
_entity_poly.pdbx_seq_one_letter_code
_entity_poly.pdbx_strand_id
1 'polypeptide(L)'
;MRNAPTVYPGLMVPAMILVISTIIAGCSKNDDPDESEPQTKSVASCEGCHTNYAHLQEVYTPDTAAPAGGCGGEAPHYEPYDRVRMDGDGYEAFKQSSHYEIGCTGCHNGTDNTADKELAHSGDFISHPSVMAAEKCASCHQEIVDNFVTSLHNGTGQKRKVAIRSGFDGPEDFDQLPPHQIEGYNANCATCHAGCGECHVVRPPIGGGGLIDRHNFKKTPDMLNVCVTCHTSRGGHAYLGVAAGTQPDVHLTALDYTCLDCHDAGEMHGDGQPVEQRYAYSKLPECENCHTDLKSKNNYHSIHVEDFNCQVCHSQDYNNCGSCHIHGDGARIPSYLDFKIAGNPIPDVVPDFDLTLVRRTLAAPDNWEVYGVEYTNFDALPTYNYTTPHNILKWTERTDVGNGKACSDNCHIRNEGGALINKELYLFQEDLLEWEQSASSGITVDGKLPESWFEEK
;
A
#
# COMPACT_ATOMS: atom_id res chain seq x y z
N MET A 1 -18.00 -48.36 25.57
CA MET A 1 -19.34 -48.45 25.01
C MET A 1 -19.35 -47.60 23.75
N ARG A 2 -19.60 -48.26 22.60
CA ARG A 2 -19.55 -47.65 21.26
C ARG A 2 -20.93 -47.05 20.98
N ASN A 3 -21.00 -45.80 20.51
CA ASN A 3 -22.21 -45.24 19.90
C ASN A 3 -21.94 -44.97 18.42
N ALA A 4 -22.78 -45.54 17.59
CA ALA A 4 -22.77 -45.47 16.14
C ALA A 4 -23.48 -44.20 15.62
N PRO A 5 -23.19 -43.76 14.40
CA PRO A 5 -23.81 -42.54 13.81
C PRO A 5 -25.21 -42.85 13.23
N THR A 6 -26.11 -41.91 13.40
CA THR A 6 -27.49 -41.92 12.89
C THR A 6 -27.52 -41.52 11.42
N VAL A 7 -28.11 -42.39 10.59
CA VAL A 7 -28.33 -42.16 9.14
C VAL A 7 -29.70 -41.51 8.97
N TYR A 8 -29.82 -40.42 8.22
CA TYR A 8 -31.09 -39.85 7.76
C TYR A 8 -31.45 -40.36 6.36
N PRO A 9 -32.72 -40.72 6.08
CA PRO A 9 -33.11 -41.23 4.78
C PRO A 9 -33.36 -40.11 3.75
N GLY A 10 -32.91 -40.37 2.53
CA GLY A 10 -33.05 -39.46 1.38
C GLY A 10 -34.51 -39.36 0.88
N LEU A 11 -34.86 -38.17 0.45
CA LEU A 11 -36.10 -37.85 -0.26
C LEU A 11 -35.88 -38.04 -1.78
N MET A 12 -36.61 -38.98 -2.37
CA MET A 12 -36.68 -39.14 -3.84
C MET A 12 -37.64 -38.10 -4.42
N VAL A 13 -37.18 -37.36 -5.44
CA VAL A 13 -38.01 -36.51 -6.28
C VAL A 13 -38.23 -37.24 -7.62
N PRO A 14 -39.47 -37.44 -8.11
CA PRO A 14 -39.70 -38.10 -9.38
C PRO A 14 -39.45 -37.16 -10.57
N ALA A 15 -38.73 -37.66 -11.57
CA ALA A 15 -38.52 -37.03 -12.85
C ALA A 15 -39.84 -37.01 -13.67
N MET A 16 -40.27 -35.82 -14.04
CA MET A 16 -41.41 -35.59 -14.93
C MET A 16 -40.90 -35.47 -16.38
N ILE A 17 -41.19 -36.44 -17.19
CA ILE A 17 -40.90 -36.47 -18.64
C ILE A 17 -41.94 -35.61 -19.32
N LEU A 18 -41.51 -34.49 -19.95
CA LEU A 18 -42.36 -33.66 -20.77
C LEU A 18 -42.16 -34.03 -22.26
N VAL A 19 -43.19 -34.56 -22.87
CA VAL A 19 -43.26 -34.87 -24.30
C VAL A 19 -43.57 -33.57 -25.00
N ILE A 20 -42.65 -33.08 -25.86
CA ILE A 20 -42.90 -31.93 -26.76
C ILE A 20 -43.32 -32.42 -28.11
N SER A 21 -44.57 -32.16 -28.46
CA SER A 21 -45.13 -32.37 -29.79
C SER A 21 -44.68 -31.22 -30.72
N THR A 22 -44.02 -31.56 -31.80
CA THR A 22 -43.66 -30.65 -32.91
C THR A 22 -44.90 -30.27 -33.70
N ILE A 23 -45.23 -28.99 -33.74
CA ILE A 23 -46.14 -28.40 -34.74
C ILE A 23 -45.27 -27.56 -35.70
N ILE A 24 -45.23 -28.02 -36.94
CA ILE A 24 -44.69 -27.31 -38.09
C ILE A 24 -45.78 -26.34 -38.56
N ALA A 25 -45.53 -25.04 -38.50
CA ALA A 25 -46.32 -24.01 -39.18
C ALA A 25 -45.42 -22.99 -39.85
N GLY A 26 -45.76 -22.73 -41.05
CA GLY A 26 -45.02 -22.15 -42.14
C GLY A 26 -44.45 -20.72 -42.00
N CYS A 27 -43.55 -20.46 -42.88
CA CYS A 27 -42.89 -19.18 -43.17
C CYS A 27 -43.86 -18.02 -43.31
N SER A 28 -43.64 -16.99 -42.52
CA SER A 28 -43.97 -15.62 -42.86
C SER A 28 -42.70 -14.79 -42.67
N LYS A 29 -42.21 -14.18 -43.74
CA LYS A 29 -41.17 -13.16 -43.70
C LYS A 29 -41.80 -11.93 -43.04
N ASN A 30 -41.35 -11.62 -41.82
CA ASN A 30 -41.46 -10.28 -41.29
C ASN A 30 -40.06 -9.70 -41.31
N ASP A 31 -39.90 -8.62 -41.99
CA ASP A 31 -38.74 -7.77 -41.97
C ASP A 31 -38.63 -7.20 -40.54
N ASP A 32 -37.73 -7.77 -39.71
CA ASP A 32 -37.32 -7.17 -38.45
C ASP A 32 -36.47 -5.93 -38.78
N PRO A 33 -36.71 -4.81 -38.05
CA PRO A 33 -35.89 -3.63 -38.23
C PRO A 33 -34.48 -3.90 -37.71
N ASP A 34 -33.52 -3.78 -38.61
CA ASP A 34 -32.14 -3.38 -38.47
C ASP A 34 -31.59 -3.48 -37.05
N GLU A 35 -31.09 -4.67 -36.67
CA GLU A 35 -30.01 -4.72 -35.65
C GLU A 35 -28.81 -4.03 -36.31
N SER A 36 -28.70 -2.73 -36.07
CA SER A 36 -27.49 -1.99 -36.40
C SER A 36 -26.33 -2.69 -35.73
N GLU A 37 -25.50 -3.39 -36.48
CA GLU A 37 -24.18 -3.83 -36.03
C GLU A 37 -23.54 -2.66 -35.28
N PRO A 38 -22.93 -2.88 -34.08
CA PRO A 38 -22.26 -1.82 -33.38
C PRO A 38 -21.26 -1.20 -34.36
N GLN A 39 -21.47 0.06 -34.70
CA GLN A 39 -20.58 0.78 -35.62
C GLN A 39 -19.17 0.74 -34.98
N THR A 40 -18.30 -0.09 -35.53
CA THR A 40 -16.90 -0.09 -35.18
C THR A 40 -16.36 1.30 -35.49
N LYS A 41 -16.07 2.08 -34.45
CA LYS A 41 -15.46 3.41 -34.63
C LYS A 41 -14.20 3.25 -35.48
N SER A 42 -13.94 4.23 -36.33
CA SER A 42 -12.74 4.23 -37.15
C SER A 42 -11.50 4.21 -36.26
N VAL A 43 -10.56 3.31 -36.51
CA VAL A 43 -9.24 3.29 -35.84
C VAL A 43 -8.43 4.57 -36.03
N ALA A 44 -8.86 5.45 -36.93
CA ALA A 44 -8.27 6.77 -37.13
C ALA A 44 -8.75 7.81 -36.12
N SER A 45 -8.85 7.43 -34.85
CA SER A 45 -9.09 8.32 -33.70
C SER A 45 -8.57 7.68 -32.44
N CYS A 46 -8.27 8.48 -31.39
CA CYS A 46 -7.85 7.99 -30.08
C CYS A 46 -8.85 6.95 -29.55
N GLU A 47 -10.13 7.31 -29.50
CA GLU A 47 -11.17 6.42 -29.03
C GLU A 47 -11.30 5.15 -29.87
N GLY A 48 -11.34 5.29 -31.21
CA GLY A 48 -11.50 4.15 -32.08
C GLY A 48 -10.34 3.16 -32.04
N CYS A 49 -9.11 3.64 -31.84
CA CYS A 49 -7.94 2.80 -31.64
C CYS A 49 -8.00 2.09 -30.27
N HIS A 50 -8.18 2.83 -29.18
CA HIS A 50 -8.12 2.29 -27.81
C HIS A 50 -9.34 1.42 -27.44
N THR A 51 -10.45 1.51 -28.17
CA THR A 51 -11.61 0.61 -28.01
C THR A 51 -11.56 -0.62 -28.91
N ASN A 52 -10.63 -0.67 -29.89
CA ASN A 52 -10.46 -1.82 -30.78
C ASN A 52 -9.33 -2.74 -30.29
N TYR A 53 -9.69 -3.74 -29.52
CA TYR A 53 -8.71 -4.65 -28.90
C TYR A 53 -7.83 -5.40 -29.93
N ALA A 54 -8.41 -5.86 -31.03
CA ALA A 54 -7.65 -6.54 -32.07
C ALA A 54 -6.61 -5.61 -32.72
N HIS A 55 -6.98 -4.36 -32.97
CA HIS A 55 -6.04 -3.36 -33.46
C HIS A 55 -4.94 -3.02 -32.47
N LEU A 56 -5.26 -2.88 -31.18
CA LEU A 56 -4.24 -2.67 -30.15
C LEU A 56 -3.21 -3.81 -30.11
N GLN A 57 -3.66 -5.07 -30.26
CA GLN A 57 -2.77 -6.23 -30.34
C GLN A 57 -1.91 -6.26 -31.61
N GLU A 58 -2.34 -5.62 -32.69
CA GLU A 58 -1.59 -5.52 -33.94
C GLU A 58 -0.49 -4.44 -33.87
N VAL A 59 -0.77 -3.30 -33.19
CA VAL A 59 0.10 -2.12 -33.25
C VAL A 59 0.91 -1.87 -31.96
N TYR A 60 0.78 -2.71 -30.94
CA TYR A 60 1.48 -2.49 -29.68
C TYR A 60 3.01 -2.59 -29.81
N THR A 61 3.71 -1.97 -28.88
CA THR A 61 5.15 -2.15 -28.73
C THR A 61 5.39 -3.03 -27.51
N PRO A 62 6.05 -4.19 -27.67
CA PRO A 62 6.37 -5.06 -26.54
C PRO A 62 7.24 -4.34 -25.50
N ASP A 63 7.06 -4.71 -24.24
CA ASP A 63 7.95 -4.26 -23.18
C ASP A 63 9.37 -4.76 -23.42
N THR A 64 10.36 -3.91 -23.21
CA THR A 64 11.78 -4.24 -23.41
C THR A 64 12.42 -4.91 -22.19
N ALA A 65 11.76 -4.83 -21.03
CA ALA A 65 12.20 -5.43 -19.79
C ALA A 65 11.28 -6.58 -19.38
N ALA A 66 11.87 -7.65 -18.85
CA ALA A 66 11.07 -8.69 -18.20
C ALA A 66 10.30 -8.09 -17.01
N PRO A 67 9.07 -8.56 -16.72
CA PRO A 67 8.34 -8.14 -15.55
C PRO A 67 9.20 -8.35 -14.31
N ALA A 68 9.26 -7.35 -13.44
CA ALA A 68 9.93 -7.53 -12.15
C ALA A 68 9.19 -8.64 -11.38
N GLY A 69 9.91 -9.65 -10.93
CA GLY A 69 9.32 -10.71 -10.11
C GLY A 69 8.71 -10.12 -8.84
N GLY A 70 7.43 -10.42 -8.58
CA GLY A 70 6.75 -9.97 -7.37
C GLY A 70 7.29 -10.66 -6.11
N CYS A 71 7.16 -10.00 -4.97
CA CYS A 71 7.49 -10.59 -3.66
C CYS A 71 6.50 -11.73 -3.35
N GLY A 72 6.99 -12.97 -3.39
CA GLY A 72 6.20 -14.15 -3.08
C GLY A 72 5.36 -14.72 -4.23
N GLY A 73 5.55 -14.25 -5.46
CA GLY A 73 4.87 -14.73 -6.65
C GLY A 73 5.25 -13.93 -7.89
N GLU A 74 4.73 -14.31 -9.03
CA GLU A 74 4.82 -13.48 -10.23
C GLU A 74 3.98 -12.22 -10.02
N ALA A 75 4.59 -11.05 -10.19
CA ALA A 75 3.83 -9.80 -10.24
C ALA A 75 2.80 -9.89 -11.39
N PRO A 76 1.58 -9.35 -11.23
CA PRO A 76 0.63 -9.31 -12.33
C PRO A 76 1.28 -8.62 -13.53
N HIS A 77 1.45 -9.37 -14.60
CA HIS A 77 1.92 -8.82 -15.86
C HIS A 77 0.71 -8.48 -16.73
N TYR A 78 0.64 -7.23 -17.13
CA TYR A 78 -0.37 -6.76 -18.08
C TYR A 78 0.34 -6.40 -19.39
N GLU A 79 -0.08 -7.01 -20.47
CA GLU A 79 0.45 -6.65 -21.79
C GLU A 79 0.20 -5.17 -22.11
N PRO A 80 1.08 -4.49 -22.87
CA PRO A 80 0.91 -3.07 -23.17
C PRO A 80 -0.46 -2.70 -23.74
N TYR A 81 -1.03 -3.55 -24.58
CA TYR A 81 -2.37 -3.36 -25.15
C TYR A 81 -3.49 -3.50 -24.11
N ASP A 82 -3.31 -4.33 -23.07
CA ASP A 82 -4.27 -4.46 -21.96
C ASP A 82 -4.25 -3.27 -21.01
N ARG A 83 -3.08 -2.62 -20.86
CA ARG A 83 -2.92 -1.45 -19.97
C ARG A 83 -3.69 -0.23 -20.45
N VAL A 84 -3.96 -0.13 -21.76
CA VAL A 84 -4.55 1.06 -22.40
C VAL A 84 -5.91 0.80 -23.02
N ARG A 85 -6.39 -0.43 -22.94
CA ARG A 85 -7.67 -0.84 -23.54
C ARG A 85 -8.85 -0.16 -22.85
N MET A 86 -9.76 0.41 -23.67
CA MET A 86 -10.98 1.08 -23.23
C MET A 86 -12.19 0.38 -23.82
N ASP A 87 -12.90 -0.45 -23.04
CA ASP A 87 -14.12 -1.13 -23.46
C ASP A 87 -14.95 -1.57 -22.23
N GLY A 88 -16.10 -2.20 -22.48
CA GLY A 88 -16.97 -2.72 -21.43
C GLY A 88 -17.55 -1.66 -20.51
N ASP A 89 -18.07 -2.10 -19.36
CA ASP A 89 -18.89 -1.26 -18.46
C ASP A 89 -18.12 -0.05 -17.90
N GLY A 90 -16.83 -0.21 -17.63
CA GLY A 90 -16.01 0.90 -17.14
C GLY A 90 -15.86 2.02 -18.16
N TYR A 91 -15.67 1.66 -19.43
CA TYR A 91 -15.62 2.67 -20.50
C TYR A 91 -17.00 3.30 -20.75
N GLU A 92 -18.08 2.52 -20.70
CA GLU A 92 -19.43 3.06 -20.78
C GLU A 92 -19.73 4.06 -19.63
N ALA A 93 -19.26 3.77 -18.41
CA ALA A 93 -19.36 4.70 -17.29
C ALA A 93 -18.54 5.98 -17.52
N PHE A 94 -17.33 5.86 -18.07
CA PHE A 94 -16.50 7.01 -18.44
C PHE A 94 -17.21 7.91 -19.45
N LYS A 95 -17.85 7.35 -20.47
CA LYS A 95 -18.61 8.12 -21.49
C LYS A 95 -19.76 8.93 -20.92
N GLN A 96 -20.26 8.57 -19.74
CA GLN A 96 -21.32 9.30 -19.04
C GLN A 96 -20.79 10.34 -18.07
N SER A 97 -19.48 10.47 -17.92
CA SER A 97 -18.83 11.41 -17.01
C SER A 97 -18.50 12.73 -17.68
N SER A 98 -18.37 13.78 -16.88
CA SER A 98 -17.91 15.10 -17.34
C SER A 98 -16.48 15.04 -17.92
N HIS A 99 -15.67 14.05 -17.53
CA HIS A 99 -14.32 13.88 -18.06
C HIS A 99 -14.32 13.46 -19.54
N TYR A 100 -15.33 12.72 -19.99
CA TYR A 100 -15.44 12.35 -21.39
C TYR A 100 -15.69 13.56 -22.30
N GLU A 101 -16.43 14.56 -21.81
CA GLU A 101 -16.74 15.78 -22.56
C GLU A 101 -15.50 16.65 -22.84
N ILE A 102 -14.43 16.50 -22.01
CA ILE A 102 -13.15 17.20 -22.21
C ILE A 102 -12.43 16.67 -23.47
N GLY A 103 -12.68 15.40 -23.80
CA GLY A 103 -12.03 14.69 -24.90
C GLY A 103 -10.61 14.22 -24.58
N CYS A 104 -10.13 13.25 -25.35
CA CYS A 104 -8.83 12.62 -25.10
C CYS A 104 -7.67 13.63 -25.12
N THR A 105 -7.62 14.45 -26.18
CA THR A 105 -6.56 15.45 -26.34
C THR A 105 -6.61 16.62 -25.37
N GLY A 106 -7.75 16.87 -24.73
CA GLY A 106 -7.85 17.89 -23.70
C GLY A 106 -7.01 17.55 -22.45
N CYS A 107 -6.93 16.28 -22.11
CA CYS A 107 -6.08 15.79 -21.02
C CYS A 107 -4.70 15.33 -21.52
N HIS A 108 -4.66 14.49 -22.57
CA HIS A 108 -3.45 13.83 -23.03
C HIS A 108 -2.63 14.61 -24.06
N ASN A 109 -3.14 15.75 -24.58
CA ASN A 109 -2.57 16.39 -25.75
C ASN A 109 -2.50 15.41 -26.95
N GLY A 110 -1.41 15.39 -27.72
CA GLY A 110 -1.26 14.49 -28.86
C GLY A 110 -2.14 14.87 -30.05
N THR A 111 -2.27 13.96 -31.00
CA THR A 111 -3.01 14.19 -32.25
C THR A 111 -4.14 13.16 -32.41
N ASP A 112 -5.38 13.64 -32.44
CA ASP A 112 -6.54 12.81 -32.82
C ASP A 112 -6.69 12.76 -34.36
N ASN A 113 -7.65 11.98 -34.85
CA ASN A 113 -7.98 11.82 -36.26
C ASN A 113 -6.84 11.25 -37.13
N THR A 114 -6.04 10.34 -36.56
CA THR A 114 -5.01 9.58 -37.29
C THR A 114 -5.03 8.11 -36.84
N ALA A 115 -4.71 7.21 -37.79
CA ALA A 115 -4.45 5.80 -37.50
C ALA A 115 -2.96 5.50 -37.26
N ASP A 116 -2.11 6.49 -37.46
CA ASP A 116 -0.67 6.37 -37.24
C ASP A 116 -0.37 6.55 -35.72
N LYS A 117 0.04 5.46 -35.08
CA LYS A 117 0.34 5.43 -33.65
C LYS A 117 1.42 6.46 -33.26
N GLU A 118 2.49 6.56 -34.03
CA GLU A 118 3.62 7.46 -33.72
C GLU A 118 3.16 8.93 -33.84
N LEU A 119 2.35 9.23 -34.87
CA LEU A 119 1.78 10.56 -35.04
C LEU A 119 0.78 10.89 -33.91
N ALA A 120 -0.08 9.96 -33.55
CA ALA A 120 -1.06 10.15 -32.47
C ALA A 120 -0.39 10.51 -31.12
N HIS A 121 0.75 9.88 -30.82
CA HIS A 121 1.50 10.06 -29.57
C HIS A 121 2.74 10.95 -29.72
N SER A 122 2.79 11.78 -30.76
CA SER A 122 3.91 12.70 -31.01
C SER A 122 3.70 14.08 -30.36
N GLY A 123 4.75 14.90 -30.43
CA GLY A 123 4.70 16.28 -29.93
C GLY A 123 4.71 16.35 -28.39
N ASP A 124 3.73 17.05 -27.86
CA ASP A 124 3.54 17.27 -26.43
C ASP A 124 2.59 16.25 -25.76
N PHE A 125 2.45 15.06 -26.36
CA PHE A 125 1.63 13.97 -25.79
C PHE A 125 2.05 13.64 -24.35
N ILE A 126 1.05 13.49 -23.48
CA ILE A 126 1.19 13.19 -22.06
C ILE A 126 0.51 11.85 -21.77
N SER A 127 1.29 10.83 -21.47
CA SER A 127 0.74 9.50 -21.09
C SER A 127 0.02 9.52 -19.72
N HIS A 128 0.51 10.34 -18.78
CA HIS A 128 -0.02 10.47 -17.42
C HIS A 128 -0.37 11.93 -17.09
N PRO A 129 -1.55 12.44 -17.49
CA PRO A 129 -1.91 13.85 -17.30
C PRO A 129 -1.93 14.32 -15.85
N SER A 130 -2.08 13.40 -14.89
CA SER A 130 -2.06 13.74 -13.46
C SER A 130 -0.72 14.29 -12.95
N VAL A 131 0.39 14.07 -13.66
CA VAL A 131 1.69 14.72 -13.34
C VAL A 131 1.66 16.21 -13.60
N MET A 132 0.72 16.68 -14.40
CA MET A 132 0.45 18.10 -14.70
C MET A 132 -0.89 18.55 -14.11
N ALA A 133 -1.22 18.11 -12.89
CA ALA A 133 -2.53 18.32 -12.28
C ALA A 133 -2.93 19.80 -12.21
N ALA A 134 -1.97 20.69 -11.98
CA ALA A 134 -2.20 22.14 -11.97
C ALA A 134 -2.74 22.68 -13.31
N GLU A 135 -2.33 22.09 -14.45
CA GLU A 135 -2.79 22.50 -15.77
C GLU A 135 -4.02 21.71 -16.24
N LYS A 136 -4.07 20.43 -15.93
CA LYS A 136 -5.07 19.49 -16.49
C LYS A 136 -6.28 19.30 -15.60
N CYS A 137 -6.15 19.45 -14.29
CA CYS A 137 -7.19 19.12 -13.33
C CYS A 137 -7.70 20.35 -12.55
N ALA A 138 -6.83 21.33 -12.26
CA ALA A 138 -7.13 22.44 -11.37
C ALA A 138 -8.28 23.34 -11.86
N SER A 139 -8.56 23.42 -13.17
CA SER A 139 -9.67 24.21 -13.70
C SER A 139 -11.04 23.81 -13.12
N CYS A 140 -11.18 22.55 -12.66
CA CYS A 140 -12.38 22.03 -12.02
C CYS A 140 -12.12 21.55 -10.58
N HIS A 141 -10.87 21.16 -10.25
CA HIS A 141 -10.48 20.56 -8.97
C HIS A 141 -9.43 21.40 -8.22
N GLN A 142 -9.49 22.74 -8.31
CA GLN A 142 -8.46 23.64 -7.79
C GLN A 142 -8.09 23.34 -6.33
N GLU A 143 -9.06 23.30 -5.43
CA GLU A 143 -8.84 23.09 -4.00
C GLU A 143 -8.13 21.74 -3.73
N ILE A 144 -8.56 20.68 -4.40
CA ILE A 144 -7.96 19.35 -4.23
C ILE A 144 -6.52 19.33 -4.74
N VAL A 145 -6.26 19.97 -5.89
CA VAL A 145 -4.92 20.06 -6.47
C VAL A 145 -3.99 20.87 -5.57
N ASP A 146 -4.45 22.01 -5.06
CA ASP A 146 -3.67 22.88 -4.18
C ASP A 146 -3.33 22.17 -2.85
N ASN A 147 -4.28 21.42 -2.29
CA ASN A 147 -4.07 20.70 -1.05
C ASN A 147 -3.16 19.49 -1.25
N PHE A 148 -3.28 18.76 -2.37
CA PHE A 148 -2.55 17.52 -2.61
C PHE A 148 -1.03 17.73 -2.62
N VAL A 149 -0.54 18.88 -3.06
CA VAL A 149 0.91 19.17 -3.06
C VAL A 149 1.52 19.17 -1.65
N THR A 150 0.69 19.35 -0.61
CA THR A 150 1.11 19.31 0.80
C THR A 150 0.97 17.93 1.44
N SER A 151 0.32 16.97 0.76
CA SER A 151 0.05 15.65 1.31
C SER A 151 1.28 14.74 1.28
N LEU A 152 1.30 13.75 2.18
CA LEU A 152 2.35 12.71 2.18
C LEU A 152 2.35 11.87 0.90
N HIS A 153 1.21 11.73 0.22
CA HIS A 153 1.08 10.99 -1.04
C HIS A 153 1.79 11.69 -2.21
N ASN A 154 2.01 12.99 -2.11
CA ASN A 154 2.87 13.73 -3.06
C ASN A 154 4.39 13.51 -2.84
N GLY A 155 4.78 12.60 -1.98
CA GLY A 155 6.16 12.18 -1.84
C GLY A 155 6.98 12.87 -0.75
N THR A 156 6.39 13.80 0.00
CA THR A 156 7.11 14.62 0.98
C THR A 156 7.86 13.80 2.02
N GLY A 157 7.22 12.77 2.60
CA GLY A 157 7.82 11.98 3.69
C GLY A 157 9.09 11.22 3.30
N GLN A 158 9.19 10.70 2.09
CA GLN A 158 10.40 10.00 1.63
C GLN A 158 11.48 10.99 1.18
N LYS A 159 11.10 12.08 0.51
CA LYS A 159 12.01 13.17 0.17
C LYS A 159 12.71 13.70 1.40
N ARG A 160 11.96 13.89 2.52
CA ARG A 160 12.52 14.31 3.80
C ARG A 160 13.67 13.43 4.27
N LYS A 161 13.48 12.11 4.25
CA LYS A 161 14.53 11.16 4.71
C LYS A 161 15.79 11.26 3.87
N VAL A 162 15.64 11.30 2.55
CA VAL A 162 16.77 11.40 1.63
C VAL A 162 17.50 12.74 1.83
N ALA A 163 16.77 13.84 1.89
CA ALA A 163 17.35 15.18 2.10
C ALA A 163 18.12 15.25 3.42
N ILE A 164 17.50 14.90 4.55
CA ILE A 164 18.15 14.97 5.87
C ILE A 164 19.39 14.09 5.95
N ARG A 165 19.34 12.85 5.45
CA ARG A 165 20.49 11.95 5.45
C ARG A 165 21.61 12.41 4.51
N SER A 166 21.30 13.24 3.53
CA SER A 166 22.25 13.90 2.64
C SER A 166 22.80 15.22 3.20
N GLY A 167 22.39 15.61 4.41
CA GLY A 167 22.90 16.82 5.09
C GLY A 167 22.10 18.09 4.84
N PHE A 168 20.87 17.97 4.35
CA PHE A 168 19.91 19.08 4.19
C PHE A 168 18.90 19.12 5.35
N ASP A 169 18.16 20.21 5.47
CA ASP A 169 17.26 20.42 6.62
C ASP A 169 15.90 19.71 6.45
N GLY A 170 15.36 19.66 5.24
CA GLY A 170 14.03 19.08 5.04
C GLY A 170 13.67 18.72 3.59
N PRO A 171 12.41 18.34 3.35
CA PRO A 171 11.94 17.94 2.03
C PRO A 171 11.94 19.08 1.00
N GLU A 172 11.87 20.33 1.43
CA GLU A 172 11.95 21.54 0.60
C GLU A 172 13.31 21.68 -0.07
N ASP A 173 14.35 21.10 0.50
CA ASP A 173 15.69 21.13 -0.07
C ASP A 173 15.96 19.97 -1.04
N PHE A 174 14.99 19.07 -1.24
CA PHE A 174 15.18 17.87 -2.05
C PHE A 174 15.68 18.17 -3.46
N ASP A 175 15.16 19.22 -4.09
CA ASP A 175 15.54 19.61 -5.45
C ASP A 175 16.96 20.24 -5.55
N GLN A 176 17.58 20.53 -4.41
CA GLN A 176 18.98 20.99 -4.32
C GLN A 176 19.98 19.82 -4.25
N LEU A 177 19.49 18.58 -4.10
CA LEU A 177 20.34 17.40 -4.11
C LEU A 177 21.06 17.23 -5.45
N PRO A 178 22.26 16.63 -5.45
CA PRO A 178 22.95 16.27 -6.68
C PRO A 178 22.06 15.42 -7.61
N PRO A 179 22.14 15.60 -8.94
CA PRO A 179 21.26 14.89 -9.89
C PRO A 179 21.26 13.37 -9.73
N HIS A 180 22.39 12.74 -9.42
CA HIS A 180 22.49 11.29 -9.21
C HIS A 180 21.73 10.82 -7.95
N GLN A 181 21.61 11.65 -6.91
CA GLN A 181 20.80 11.34 -5.73
C GLN A 181 19.30 11.41 -6.04
N ILE A 182 18.88 12.40 -6.83
CA ILE A 182 17.51 12.51 -7.33
C ILE A 182 17.18 11.32 -8.23
N GLU A 183 18.12 10.91 -9.09
CA GLU A 183 17.97 9.71 -9.92
C GLU A 183 17.80 8.43 -9.07
N GLY A 184 18.64 8.27 -8.04
CA GLY A 184 18.52 7.16 -7.10
C GLY A 184 17.18 7.14 -6.36
N TYR A 185 16.68 8.30 -5.93
CA TYR A 185 15.35 8.44 -5.36
C TYR A 185 14.26 8.05 -6.36
N ASN A 186 14.32 8.55 -7.57
CA ASN A 186 13.32 8.25 -8.60
C ASN A 186 13.28 6.77 -8.94
N ALA A 187 14.44 6.11 -9.01
CA ALA A 187 14.51 4.68 -9.29
C ALA A 187 13.95 3.79 -8.16
N ASN A 188 14.08 4.21 -6.90
CA ASN A 188 13.75 3.35 -5.75
C ASN A 188 12.50 3.78 -4.97
N CYS A 189 12.17 5.06 -4.93
CA CYS A 189 11.12 5.59 -4.06
C CYS A 189 9.93 6.14 -4.83
N ALA A 190 10.17 6.84 -5.94
CA ALA A 190 9.13 7.56 -6.67
C ALA A 190 8.05 6.67 -7.28
N THR A 191 8.33 5.38 -7.51
CA THR A 191 7.35 4.42 -8.03
C THR A 191 6.17 4.14 -7.09
N CYS A 192 6.31 4.49 -5.79
CA CYS A 192 5.25 4.39 -4.79
C CYS A 192 4.59 5.74 -4.49
N HIS A 193 5.01 6.84 -5.15
CA HIS A 193 4.38 8.14 -4.98
C HIS A 193 3.26 8.29 -6.01
N ALA A 194 2.10 8.66 -5.52
CA ALA A 194 0.89 8.70 -6.31
C ALA A 194 0.58 10.12 -6.79
N GLY A 195 0.11 10.24 -8.02
CA GLY A 195 -0.66 11.37 -8.50
C GLY A 195 -2.17 11.04 -8.46
N CYS A 196 -2.97 11.94 -8.98
CA CYS A 196 -4.43 11.74 -9.01
C CYS A 196 -4.81 10.47 -9.80
N GLY A 197 -4.12 10.21 -10.92
CA GLY A 197 -4.39 9.08 -11.80
C GLY A 197 -4.17 7.74 -11.12
N GLU A 198 -3.10 7.59 -10.34
CA GLU A 198 -2.71 6.35 -9.67
C GLU A 198 -3.69 5.90 -8.59
N CYS A 199 -4.52 6.81 -8.10
CA CYS A 199 -5.60 6.48 -7.17
C CYS A 199 -6.93 6.29 -7.86
N HIS A 200 -7.23 7.07 -8.91
CA HIS A 200 -8.58 7.19 -9.44
C HIS A 200 -8.79 6.52 -10.81
N VAL A 201 -7.73 6.19 -11.56
CA VAL A 201 -7.85 5.72 -12.96
C VAL A 201 -6.95 4.54 -13.25
N VAL A 202 -5.66 4.60 -12.86
CA VAL A 202 -4.65 3.62 -13.24
C VAL A 202 -4.09 2.89 -12.02
N ARG A 203 -3.56 1.69 -12.26
CA ARG A 203 -2.71 1.05 -11.26
C ARG A 203 -1.39 1.80 -11.14
N PRO A 204 -0.88 1.96 -9.92
CA PRO A 204 0.50 2.41 -9.75
C PRO A 204 1.48 1.55 -10.56
N PRO A 205 2.58 2.12 -11.08
CA PRO A 205 3.58 1.36 -11.86
C PRO A 205 4.09 0.11 -11.14
N ILE A 206 4.26 0.17 -9.82
CA ILE A 206 4.67 -0.98 -8.99
C ILE A 206 3.64 -2.12 -8.99
N GLY A 207 2.38 -1.84 -9.30
CA GLY A 207 1.29 -2.82 -9.46
C GLY A 207 1.08 -3.25 -10.91
N GLY A 208 2.02 -2.97 -11.82
CA GLY A 208 1.95 -3.32 -13.23
C GLY A 208 1.37 -2.24 -14.15
N GLY A 209 0.96 -1.11 -13.59
CA GLY A 209 0.43 0.02 -14.37
C GLY A 209 -0.88 -0.25 -15.10
N GLY A 210 -1.28 0.70 -15.95
CA GLY A 210 -2.44 0.58 -16.83
C GLY A 210 -3.79 0.85 -16.16
N LEU A 211 -4.80 0.99 -16.98
CA LEU A 211 -6.17 1.30 -16.57
C LEU A 211 -6.75 0.19 -15.68
N ILE A 212 -7.29 0.55 -14.52
CA ILE A 212 -7.93 -0.40 -13.59
C ILE A 212 -9.31 -0.78 -14.13
N ASP A 213 -10.10 0.21 -14.51
CA ASP A 213 -11.49 0.07 -14.92
C ASP A 213 -11.74 0.84 -16.24
N ARG A 214 -10.96 0.50 -17.26
CA ARG A 214 -11.17 0.95 -18.65
C ARG A 214 -11.38 2.46 -18.81
N HIS A 215 -10.59 3.27 -18.10
CA HIS A 215 -10.64 4.74 -18.05
C HIS A 215 -11.77 5.34 -17.22
N ASN A 216 -12.53 4.55 -16.47
CA ASN A 216 -13.48 5.08 -15.51
C ASN A 216 -12.77 5.78 -14.36
N PHE A 217 -13.18 7.01 -14.05
CA PHE A 217 -12.66 7.77 -12.90
C PHE A 217 -13.39 7.34 -11.64
N LYS A 218 -12.75 6.52 -10.83
CA LYS A 218 -13.33 6.03 -9.57
C LYS A 218 -13.21 7.10 -8.49
N LYS A 219 -14.33 7.55 -7.93
CA LYS A 219 -14.32 8.43 -6.76
C LYS A 219 -13.68 7.74 -5.56
N THR A 220 -13.99 6.47 -5.35
CA THR A 220 -13.39 5.63 -4.32
C THR A 220 -12.33 4.74 -4.97
N PRO A 221 -11.05 4.86 -4.60
CA PRO A 221 -9.98 4.03 -5.13
C PRO A 221 -10.21 2.53 -4.84
N ASP A 222 -9.71 1.68 -5.72
CA ASP A 222 -9.70 0.24 -5.50
C ASP A 222 -8.65 -0.15 -4.45
N MET A 223 -9.07 -0.83 -3.38
CA MET A 223 -8.17 -1.16 -2.27
C MET A 223 -7.01 -2.06 -2.73
N LEU A 224 -7.31 -3.10 -3.52
CA LEU A 224 -6.33 -4.09 -3.95
C LEU A 224 -5.39 -3.53 -5.03
N ASN A 225 -5.96 -2.91 -6.06
CA ASN A 225 -5.20 -2.44 -7.21
C ASN A 225 -4.50 -1.09 -6.99
N VAL A 226 -4.83 -0.37 -5.92
CA VAL A 226 -4.28 0.95 -5.58
C VAL A 226 -3.58 0.92 -4.23
N CYS A 227 -4.33 0.91 -3.13
CA CYS A 227 -3.76 1.06 -1.79
C CYS A 227 -2.73 -0.03 -1.46
N VAL A 228 -3.11 -1.30 -1.67
CA VAL A 228 -2.27 -2.46 -1.34
C VAL A 228 -1.01 -2.54 -2.18
N THR A 229 -1.01 -2.05 -3.41
CA THR A 229 0.18 -2.09 -4.28
C THR A 229 1.36 -1.31 -3.71
N CYS A 230 1.10 -0.17 -3.06
CA CYS A 230 2.13 0.64 -2.41
C CYS A 230 2.26 0.33 -0.91
N HIS A 231 1.15 0.07 -0.23
CA HIS A 231 1.11 -0.22 1.20
C HIS A 231 1.21 -1.72 1.53
N THR A 232 1.86 -2.52 0.68
CA THR A 232 1.96 -3.98 0.77
C THR A 232 2.41 -4.47 2.15
N SER A 233 3.47 -3.88 2.70
CA SER A 233 4.06 -4.32 3.96
C SER A 233 3.35 -3.79 5.20
N ARG A 234 2.42 -2.86 5.12
CA ARG A 234 1.74 -2.29 6.29
C ARG A 234 0.27 -2.63 6.38
N GLY A 235 -0.46 -2.36 5.32
CA GLY A 235 -1.89 -2.58 5.23
C GLY A 235 -2.23 -3.77 4.36
N GLY A 236 -1.40 -4.09 3.36
CA GLY A 236 -1.63 -5.18 2.43
C GLY A 236 -1.69 -6.54 3.12
N HIS A 237 -0.78 -6.82 4.05
CA HIS A 237 -0.82 -8.07 4.82
C HIS A 237 -2.11 -8.20 5.64
N ALA A 238 -2.55 -7.11 6.28
CA ALA A 238 -3.80 -7.10 7.02
C ALA A 238 -5.02 -7.28 6.09
N TYR A 239 -5.03 -6.59 4.96
CA TYR A 239 -6.11 -6.65 3.98
C TYR A 239 -6.20 -8.01 3.27
N LEU A 240 -5.07 -8.59 2.88
CA LEU A 240 -5.00 -9.89 2.23
C LEU A 240 -5.08 -11.06 3.23
N GLY A 241 -4.77 -10.83 4.50
CA GLY A 241 -4.87 -11.81 5.56
C GLY A 241 -4.13 -13.10 5.25
N VAL A 242 -4.87 -14.22 5.25
CA VAL A 242 -4.30 -15.56 5.01
C VAL A 242 -3.58 -15.68 3.67
N ALA A 243 -4.02 -14.96 2.64
CA ALA A 243 -3.36 -14.96 1.33
C ALA A 243 -1.95 -14.35 1.38
N ALA A 244 -1.70 -13.42 2.32
CA ALA A 244 -0.37 -12.85 2.57
C ALA A 244 0.45 -13.65 3.59
N GLY A 245 -0.04 -14.77 4.10
CA GLY A 245 0.65 -15.63 5.06
C GLY A 245 0.54 -15.16 6.52
N THR A 246 -0.40 -14.24 6.82
CA THR A 246 -0.67 -13.75 8.17
C THR A 246 -2.00 -14.32 8.70
N GLN A 247 -2.24 -14.21 10.01
CA GLN A 247 -3.55 -14.48 10.56
C GLN A 247 -4.55 -13.39 10.13
N PRO A 248 -5.85 -13.68 10.04
CA PRO A 248 -6.87 -12.70 9.72
C PRO A 248 -6.85 -11.54 10.71
N ASP A 249 -6.70 -10.33 10.21
CA ASP A 249 -6.85 -9.10 10.99
C ASP A 249 -8.29 -8.94 11.47
N VAL A 250 -8.47 -8.34 12.65
CA VAL A 250 -9.81 -8.19 13.24
C VAL A 250 -10.68 -7.13 12.56
N HIS A 251 -10.09 -6.17 11.86
CA HIS A 251 -10.83 -5.10 11.17
C HIS A 251 -10.98 -5.40 9.68
N LEU A 252 -9.87 -5.46 8.94
CA LEU A 252 -9.90 -5.57 7.48
C LEU A 252 -10.32 -6.95 7.00
N THR A 253 -9.96 -8.01 7.72
CA THR A 253 -10.30 -9.38 7.31
C THR A 253 -11.56 -9.92 7.98
N ALA A 254 -11.71 -9.73 9.31
CA ALA A 254 -12.83 -10.33 10.05
C ALA A 254 -14.11 -9.49 10.04
N LEU A 255 -14.00 -8.16 9.91
CA LEU A 255 -15.13 -7.22 9.85
C LEU A 255 -15.37 -6.64 8.47
N ASP A 256 -14.59 -7.05 7.45
CA ASP A 256 -14.66 -6.56 6.07
C ASP A 256 -14.51 -5.02 5.95
N TYR A 257 -13.75 -4.40 6.86
CA TYR A 257 -13.42 -2.98 6.74
C TYR A 257 -12.48 -2.75 5.55
N THR A 258 -12.58 -1.57 4.97
CA THR A 258 -11.65 -1.06 3.97
C THR A 258 -10.66 -0.09 4.61
N CYS A 259 -9.66 0.34 3.87
CA CYS A 259 -8.76 1.40 4.33
C CYS A 259 -9.52 2.69 4.66
N LEU A 260 -10.59 2.98 3.92
CA LEU A 260 -11.37 4.20 4.04
C LEU A 260 -12.40 4.19 5.19
N ASP A 261 -12.54 3.09 5.92
CA ASP A 261 -13.33 3.06 7.16
C ASP A 261 -12.59 3.73 8.32
N CYS A 262 -11.27 3.92 8.17
CA CYS A 262 -10.42 4.63 9.12
C CYS A 262 -9.78 5.89 8.51
N HIS A 263 -9.32 5.82 7.26
CA HIS A 263 -8.65 6.92 6.57
C HIS A 263 -9.62 7.71 5.69
N ASP A 264 -9.57 9.02 5.74
CA ASP A 264 -10.49 9.88 4.99
C ASP A 264 -9.84 10.56 3.76
N ALA A 265 -10.69 11.18 2.95
CA ALA A 265 -10.24 11.90 1.77
C ALA A 265 -9.37 13.13 2.10
N GLY A 266 -9.55 13.74 3.26
CA GLY A 266 -8.74 14.87 3.72
C GLY A 266 -7.29 14.44 3.99
N GLU A 267 -7.10 13.26 4.59
CA GLU A 267 -5.77 12.68 4.77
C GLU A 267 -5.12 12.36 3.41
N MET A 268 -5.91 11.79 2.48
CA MET A 268 -5.38 11.40 1.17
C MET A 268 -4.99 12.59 0.31
N HIS A 269 -5.82 13.63 0.29
CA HIS A 269 -5.60 14.81 -0.55
C HIS A 269 -4.79 15.91 0.15
N GLY A 270 -4.60 15.83 1.48
CA GLY A 270 -4.07 16.94 2.26
C GLY A 270 -5.13 17.97 2.63
N ASP A 271 -4.78 18.89 3.50
CA ASP A 271 -5.65 19.98 3.96
C ASP A 271 -5.02 21.38 3.74
N GLY A 272 -4.02 21.45 2.88
CA GLY A 272 -3.28 22.66 2.56
C GLY A 272 -2.19 23.01 3.58
N GLN A 273 -2.06 22.23 4.66
CA GLN A 273 -0.94 22.38 5.59
C GLN A 273 0.15 21.36 5.25
N PRO A 274 1.41 21.79 5.11
CA PRO A 274 2.50 20.87 4.85
C PRO A 274 2.62 19.80 5.94
N VAL A 275 2.68 18.54 5.53
CA VAL A 275 2.94 17.42 6.42
C VAL A 275 4.40 16.98 6.22
N GLU A 276 5.28 17.45 7.09
CA GLU A 276 6.73 17.23 6.94
C GLU A 276 7.15 15.78 7.13
N GLN A 277 6.41 15.01 7.93
CA GLN A 277 6.72 13.61 8.17
C GLN A 277 5.46 12.79 8.48
N ARG A 278 5.56 11.49 8.26
CA ARG A 278 4.53 10.54 8.68
C ARG A 278 4.24 10.71 10.17
N TYR A 279 2.99 10.56 10.56
CA TYR A 279 2.44 10.76 11.90
C TYR A 279 2.32 12.23 12.36
N ALA A 280 2.75 13.20 11.56
CA ALA A 280 2.55 14.61 11.87
C ALA A 280 1.18 15.16 11.40
N TYR A 281 0.41 14.40 10.63
CA TYR A 281 -0.93 14.80 10.24
C TYR A 281 -1.88 14.71 11.45
N SER A 282 -2.53 15.84 11.78
CA SER A 282 -3.27 16.00 13.03
C SER A 282 -4.60 15.22 13.12
N LYS A 283 -5.03 14.60 12.02
CA LYS A 283 -6.29 13.85 11.93
C LYS A 283 -6.08 12.38 11.57
N LEU A 284 -4.89 11.83 11.89
CA LEU A 284 -4.68 10.40 11.72
C LEU A 284 -5.67 9.60 12.55
N PRO A 285 -6.16 8.45 12.04
CA PRO A 285 -7.02 7.58 12.81
C PRO A 285 -6.27 7.00 14.02
N GLU A 286 -6.91 7.08 15.18
CA GLU A 286 -6.43 6.53 16.43
C GLU A 286 -7.34 5.39 16.90
N CYS A 287 -6.75 4.41 17.57
CA CYS A 287 -7.51 3.27 18.09
C CYS A 287 -8.62 3.73 19.05
N GLU A 288 -8.33 4.74 19.84
CA GLU A 288 -9.20 5.35 20.87
C GLU A 288 -10.43 6.05 20.28
N ASN A 289 -10.43 6.40 18.99
CA ASN A 289 -11.62 6.97 18.32
C ASN A 289 -12.81 6.00 18.38
N CYS A 290 -12.54 4.69 18.40
CA CYS A 290 -13.55 3.64 18.51
C CYS A 290 -13.44 2.86 19.83
N HIS A 291 -12.22 2.62 20.33
CA HIS A 291 -11.96 1.84 21.53
C HIS A 291 -11.83 2.72 22.78
N THR A 292 -12.96 3.20 23.26
CA THR A 292 -13.02 4.09 24.43
C THR A 292 -12.84 3.36 25.77
N ASP A 293 -12.46 4.10 26.80
CA ASP A 293 -12.36 3.64 28.21
C ASP A 293 -11.38 2.46 28.41
N LEU A 294 -10.34 2.37 27.59
CA LEU A 294 -9.39 1.25 27.59
C LEU A 294 -8.76 0.99 28.95
N LYS A 295 -8.36 2.03 29.66
CA LYS A 295 -7.74 1.93 30.99
C LYS A 295 -8.60 1.18 32.00
N SER A 296 -9.92 1.28 31.88
CA SER A 296 -10.88 0.61 32.78
C SER A 296 -11.29 -0.78 32.32
N LYS A 297 -10.94 -1.20 31.11
CA LYS A 297 -11.39 -2.47 30.51
C LYS A 297 -10.81 -3.70 31.21
N ASN A 298 -9.54 -3.65 31.59
CA ASN A 298 -8.84 -4.75 32.26
C ASN A 298 -7.53 -4.28 32.89
N ASN A 299 -6.93 -5.13 33.73
CA ASN A 299 -5.69 -4.81 34.43
C ASN A 299 -4.49 -4.55 33.50
N TYR A 300 -4.45 -5.17 32.32
CA TYR A 300 -3.33 -5.00 31.39
C TYR A 300 -3.35 -3.59 30.79
N HIS A 301 -4.52 -3.10 30.37
CA HIS A 301 -4.67 -1.73 29.90
C HIS A 301 -4.45 -0.73 31.03
N SER A 302 -4.93 -1.01 32.26
CA SER A 302 -4.75 -0.06 33.36
C SER A 302 -3.28 0.18 33.73
N ILE A 303 -2.39 -0.77 33.38
CA ILE A 303 -0.96 -0.69 33.68
C ILE A 303 -0.16 -0.13 32.50
N HIS A 304 -0.51 -0.48 31.25
CA HIS A 304 0.39 -0.28 30.12
C HIS A 304 -0.12 0.69 29.03
N VAL A 305 -1.40 1.04 29.03
CA VAL A 305 -2.00 1.82 27.94
C VAL A 305 -1.41 3.23 27.78
N GLU A 306 -0.81 3.76 28.81
CA GLU A 306 -0.16 5.08 28.79
C GLU A 306 1.34 4.99 28.46
N ASP A 307 1.96 3.81 28.53
CA ASP A 307 3.39 3.63 28.32
C ASP A 307 3.73 3.11 26.92
N PHE A 308 2.78 2.38 26.29
CA PHE A 308 3.01 1.67 25.04
C PHE A 308 1.98 2.03 23.97
N ASN A 309 2.41 2.20 22.72
CA ASN A 309 1.46 2.25 21.64
C ASN A 309 0.74 0.89 21.45
N CYS A 310 -0.51 0.92 21.01
CA CYS A 310 -1.40 -0.25 20.96
C CYS A 310 -0.81 -1.42 20.19
N GLN A 311 -0.02 -1.13 19.16
CA GLN A 311 0.61 -2.11 18.29
C GLN A 311 1.63 -2.99 19.01
N VAL A 312 2.24 -2.54 20.09
CA VAL A 312 3.15 -3.38 20.90
C VAL A 312 2.46 -4.67 21.34
N CYS A 313 1.18 -4.58 21.72
CA CYS A 313 0.40 -5.72 22.22
C CYS A 313 -0.46 -6.37 21.15
N HIS A 314 -0.98 -5.60 20.20
CA HIS A 314 -2.06 -6.01 19.32
C HIS A 314 -1.66 -6.23 17.87
N SER A 315 -0.47 -5.85 17.41
CA SER A 315 -0.05 -6.16 16.04
C SER A 315 0.77 -7.44 15.97
N GLN A 316 0.59 -8.20 14.91
CA GLN A 316 1.49 -9.30 14.56
C GLN A 316 2.60 -8.81 13.62
N ASP A 317 3.75 -9.46 13.71
CA ASP A 317 4.84 -9.20 12.79
C ASP A 317 4.49 -9.72 11.38
N TYR A 318 5.03 -9.08 10.36
CA TYR A 318 4.78 -9.44 8.98
C TYR A 318 6.03 -9.26 8.12
N ASN A 319 6.03 -9.84 6.92
CA ASN A 319 7.15 -9.73 6.02
C ASN A 319 7.40 -8.26 5.60
N ASN A 320 8.61 -7.79 5.83
CA ASN A 320 9.05 -6.47 5.38
C ASN A 320 9.60 -6.57 3.95
N CYS A 321 8.70 -6.62 2.97
CA CYS A 321 9.02 -6.85 1.56
C CYS A 321 10.13 -5.96 1.00
N GLY A 322 10.31 -4.78 1.55
CA GLY A 322 11.34 -3.84 1.09
C GLY A 322 12.77 -4.31 1.28
N SER A 323 13.05 -5.24 2.21
CA SER A 323 14.42 -5.76 2.40
C SER A 323 14.99 -6.49 1.18
N CYS A 324 14.15 -6.90 0.23
CA CYS A 324 14.57 -7.54 -1.01
C CYS A 324 14.75 -6.56 -2.19
N HIS A 325 14.25 -5.33 -2.06
CA HIS A 325 14.22 -4.35 -3.16
C HIS A 325 15.36 -3.32 -3.11
N ILE A 326 16.26 -3.44 -2.15
CA ILE A 326 17.33 -2.49 -1.94
C ILE A 326 18.67 -3.18 -2.18
N HIS A 327 19.63 -2.46 -2.73
CA HIS A 327 21.00 -2.94 -2.94
C HIS A 327 21.82 -2.82 -1.64
N GLY A 328 22.99 -3.47 -1.62
CA GLY A 328 23.90 -3.45 -0.49
C GLY A 328 23.70 -4.60 0.51
N ASP A 329 24.72 -4.88 1.28
CA ASP A 329 24.72 -6.00 2.23
C ASP A 329 23.80 -5.75 3.43
N GLY A 330 23.71 -4.51 3.92
CA GLY A 330 22.83 -4.11 5.00
C GLY A 330 21.34 -4.23 4.69
N ALA A 331 20.97 -4.25 3.41
CA ALA A 331 19.58 -4.39 2.98
C ALA A 331 19.02 -5.82 3.08
N ARG A 332 19.88 -6.81 3.18
CA ARG A 332 19.50 -8.24 3.15
C ARG A 332 19.23 -8.82 4.54
N ILE A 333 18.69 -8.01 5.42
CA ILE A 333 18.33 -8.42 6.78
C ILE A 333 17.01 -9.18 6.75
N PRO A 334 16.89 -10.32 7.47
CA PRO A 334 15.65 -11.07 7.54
C PRO A 334 14.47 -10.19 8.02
N SER A 335 13.41 -10.17 7.27
CA SER A 335 12.32 -9.22 7.44
C SER A 335 11.48 -9.42 8.70
N TYR A 336 11.37 -10.65 9.20
CA TYR A 336 10.60 -10.96 10.41
C TYR A 336 11.29 -10.59 11.71
N LEU A 337 12.59 -10.33 11.70
CA LEU A 337 13.37 -9.93 12.88
C LEU A 337 13.46 -8.41 13.04
N ASP A 338 12.74 -7.65 12.23
CA ASP A 338 12.88 -6.19 12.17
C ASP A 338 11.98 -5.45 13.15
N PHE A 339 11.05 -6.13 13.83
CA PHE A 339 10.14 -5.50 14.80
C PHE A 339 10.67 -5.65 16.21
N LYS A 340 10.78 -4.53 16.91
CA LYS A 340 11.29 -4.47 18.29
C LYS A 340 10.45 -3.50 19.11
N ILE A 341 10.45 -3.70 20.42
CA ILE A 341 9.99 -2.71 21.40
C ILE A 341 11.20 -1.83 21.77
N ALA A 342 11.08 -0.54 21.56
CA ALA A 342 12.17 0.41 21.79
C ALA A 342 11.64 1.74 22.33
N GLY A 343 12.55 2.61 22.77
CA GLY A 343 12.21 4.00 23.05
C GLY A 343 11.60 4.68 21.83
N ASN A 344 10.68 5.58 22.05
CA ASN A 344 9.98 6.30 20.99
C ASN A 344 10.97 7.09 20.11
N PRO A 345 11.08 6.81 18.80
CA PRO A 345 12.00 7.53 17.91
C PRO A 345 11.47 8.88 17.41
N ILE A 346 10.22 9.24 17.71
CA ILE A 346 9.56 10.47 17.28
C ILE A 346 8.74 11.13 18.40
N PRO A 347 9.31 11.34 19.60
CA PRO A 347 8.55 11.86 20.74
C PRO A 347 7.99 13.27 20.51
N ASP A 348 8.60 14.06 19.63
CA ASP A 348 8.10 15.39 19.27
C ASP A 348 6.80 15.35 18.44
N VAL A 349 6.50 14.22 17.83
CA VAL A 349 5.32 14.02 16.96
C VAL A 349 4.27 13.14 17.62
N VAL A 350 4.72 12.10 18.34
CA VAL A 350 3.87 11.17 19.10
C VAL A 350 4.38 11.15 20.54
N PRO A 351 3.98 12.13 21.36
CA PRO A 351 4.55 12.30 22.72
C PRO A 351 3.99 11.31 23.75
N ASP A 352 2.89 10.62 23.45
CA ASP A 352 2.11 9.91 24.46
C ASP A 352 2.74 8.61 24.95
N PHE A 353 3.79 8.10 24.29
CA PHE A 353 4.35 6.79 24.59
C PHE A 353 5.87 6.85 24.81
N ASP A 354 6.33 6.28 25.93
CA ASP A 354 7.77 6.13 26.21
C ASP A 354 8.39 4.99 25.40
N LEU A 355 7.65 3.88 25.27
CA LEU A 355 8.06 2.69 24.53
C LEU A 355 7.10 2.40 23.38
N THR A 356 7.63 2.13 22.22
CA THR A 356 6.84 1.93 20.99
C THR A 356 7.31 0.71 20.22
N LEU A 357 6.43 0.20 19.39
CA LEU A 357 6.82 -0.75 18.36
C LEU A 357 7.60 -0.01 17.28
N VAL A 358 8.80 -0.46 17.03
CA VAL A 358 9.67 0.07 15.97
C VAL A 358 9.97 -0.99 14.93
N ARG A 359 10.29 -0.56 13.72
CA ARG A 359 10.71 -1.43 12.63
C ARG A 359 12.00 -0.89 12.03
N ARG A 360 12.96 -1.80 11.77
CA ARG A 360 14.19 -1.43 11.07
C ARG A 360 13.88 -0.79 9.72
N THR A 361 14.56 0.28 9.40
CA THR A 361 14.48 0.91 8.09
C THR A 361 15.16 0.05 7.03
N LEU A 362 14.77 0.26 5.78
CA LEU A 362 15.33 -0.46 4.63
C LEU A 362 16.59 0.19 4.06
N ALA A 363 16.95 1.36 4.55
CA ALA A 363 18.03 2.16 3.98
C ALA A 363 19.31 1.99 4.82
N ALA A 364 20.08 0.94 4.55
CA ALA A 364 21.49 0.88 4.95
C ALA A 364 22.31 1.92 4.16
N PRO A 365 23.46 2.36 4.67
CA PRO A 365 24.28 3.38 3.99
C PRO A 365 24.70 3.01 2.57
N ASP A 366 24.98 1.72 2.35
CA ASP A 366 25.44 1.18 1.08
C ASP A 366 24.35 0.93 0.02
N ASN A 367 23.07 1.11 0.38
CA ASN A 367 21.96 0.85 -0.54
C ASN A 367 22.00 1.69 -1.81
N TRP A 368 22.56 2.86 -1.73
CA TRP A 368 22.52 3.88 -2.76
C TRP A 368 23.83 4.05 -3.51
N GLU A 369 24.86 3.29 -3.13
CA GLU A 369 26.19 3.35 -3.75
C GLU A 369 26.13 3.08 -5.26
N VAL A 370 25.22 2.23 -5.71
CA VAL A 370 25.04 1.93 -7.15
C VAL A 370 24.64 3.18 -7.96
N TYR A 371 24.10 4.20 -7.31
CA TYR A 371 23.77 5.51 -7.91
C TYR A 371 24.79 6.58 -7.56
N GLY A 372 25.91 6.22 -6.91
CA GLY A 372 26.91 7.15 -6.43
C GLY A 372 26.42 8.06 -5.28
N VAL A 373 25.41 7.63 -4.53
CA VAL A 373 24.84 8.39 -3.42
C VAL A 373 25.58 8.08 -2.14
N GLU A 374 26.06 9.13 -1.47
CA GLU A 374 26.65 9.06 -0.15
C GLU A 374 25.78 9.83 0.84
N TYR A 375 25.30 9.15 1.88
CA TYR A 375 24.55 9.80 2.95
C TYR A 375 25.51 10.38 3.99
N THR A 376 25.92 11.64 3.78
CA THR A 376 26.90 12.33 4.64
C THR A 376 26.40 12.62 6.05
N ASN A 377 25.08 12.51 6.28
CA ASN A 377 24.43 12.73 7.57
C ASN A 377 23.48 11.55 7.90
N PHE A 378 23.94 10.34 7.65
CA PHE A 378 23.11 9.12 7.81
C PHE A 378 22.54 9.02 9.23
N ASP A 379 23.30 9.40 10.24
CA ASP A 379 22.98 9.28 11.66
C ASP A 379 21.95 10.29 12.18
N ALA A 380 21.54 11.24 11.35
CA ALA A 380 20.52 12.22 11.72
C ALA A 380 19.13 11.63 11.98
N LEU A 381 18.88 10.43 11.48
CA LEU A 381 17.60 9.73 11.68
C LEU A 381 17.85 8.29 12.15
N PRO A 382 17.09 7.81 13.15
CA PRO A 382 17.18 6.43 13.59
C PRO A 382 16.96 5.43 12.46
N THR A 383 17.62 4.29 12.53
CA THR A 383 17.45 3.18 11.59
C THR A 383 16.24 2.32 11.93
N TYR A 384 15.78 2.35 13.17
CA TYR A 384 14.49 1.82 13.58
C TYR A 384 13.47 2.95 13.65
N ASN A 385 12.37 2.80 12.93
CA ASN A 385 11.33 3.82 12.83
C ASN A 385 10.08 3.40 13.60
N TYR A 386 9.41 4.35 14.21
CA TYR A 386 8.06 4.18 14.72
C TYR A 386 7.17 3.51 13.67
N THR A 387 6.40 2.52 14.08
CA THR A 387 5.57 1.77 13.13
C THR A 387 4.21 1.41 13.73
N THR A 388 3.20 1.46 12.87
CA THR A 388 1.82 1.09 13.18
C THR A 388 1.37 -0.02 12.21
N PRO A 389 1.77 -1.28 12.43
CA PRO A 389 1.28 -2.39 11.63
C PRO A 389 -0.24 -2.49 11.75
N HIS A 390 -0.90 -2.84 10.64
CA HIS A 390 -2.36 -2.97 10.56
C HIS A 390 -2.85 -4.40 10.79
N ASN A 391 -1.94 -5.37 10.92
CA ASN A 391 -2.30 -6.76 11.22
C ASN A 391 -2.68 -6.91 12.70
N ILE A 392 -3.85 -6.41 13.05
CA ILE A 392 -4.31 -6.33 14.45
C ILE A 392 -5.03 -7.61 14.84
N LEU A 393 -4.61 -8.15 15.97
CA LEU A 393 -5.23 -9.29 16.64
C LEU A 393 -5.61 -8.91 18.07
N LYS A 394 -6.67 -9.53 18.57
CA LYS A 394 -7.00 -9.40 20.00
C LYS A 394 -5.87 -9.94 20.88
N TRP A 395 -5.26 -11.03 20.45
CA TRP A 395 -4.14 -11.69 21.10
C TRP A 395 -3.07 -12.01 20.06
N THR A 396 -1.85 -11.59 20.29
CA THR A 396 -0.67 -11.87 19.45
C THR A 396 0.24 -12.87 20.16
N GLU A 397 1.30 -13.31 19.51
CA GLU A 397 2.30 -14.18 20.15
C GLU A 397 2.92 -13.57 21.41
N ARG A 398 2.99 -12.24 21.48
CA ARG A 398 3.47 -11.51 22.66
C ARG A 398 2.48 -11.52 23.82
N THR A 399 1.19 -11.70 23.54
CA THR A 399 0.11 -11.53 24.54
C THR A 399 -0.73 -12.76 24.74
N ASP A 400 -0.73 -13.74 23.82
CA ASP A 400 -1.41 -15.03 23.98
C ASP A 400 -0.50 -16.03 24.69
N VAL A 401 -0.73 -16.20 25.95
CA VAL A 401 0.11 -17.03 26.83
C VAL A 401 -0.44 -18.43 27.10
N GLY A 402 -1.59 -18.74 26.53
CA GLY A 402 -2.26 -20.03 26.79
C GLY A 402 -2.74 -20.19 28.25
N ASN A 403 -3.19 -21.41 28.58
CA ASN A 403 -3.80 -21.71 29.86
C ASN A 403 -2.81 -21.61 31.04
N GLY A 404 -3.11 -20.73 31.98
CA GLY A 404 -2.42 -20.67 33.29
C GLY A 404 -1.16 -19.82 33.35
N LYS A 405 -0.81 -19.11 32.27
CA LYS A 405 0.30 -18.14 32.26
C LYS A 405 -0.23 -16.71 32.29
N ALA A 406 0.60 -15.77 32.70
CA ALA A 406 0.34 -14.34 32.64
C ALA A 406 0.91 -13.74 31.33
N CYS A 407 0.34 -12.65 30.81
CA CYS A 407 0.90 -11.95 29.62
C CYS A 407 2.37 -11.56 29.83
N SER A 408 2.77 -11.24 31.06
CA SER A 408 4.17 -11.01 31.44
C SER A 408 5.10 -12.18 31.10
N ASP A 409 4.59 -13.40 31.01
CA ASP A 409 5.42 -14.57 30.71
C ASP A 409 5.93 -14.58 29.26
N ASN A 410 5.23 -13.93 28.34
CA ASN A 410 5.63 -13.81 26.95
C ASN A 410 6.18 -12.42 26.56
N CYS A 411 6.10 -11.44 27.46
CA CYS A 411 6.54 -10.08 27.16
C CYS A 411 7.70 -9.60 28.05
N HIS A 412 7.57 -9.75 29.37
CA HIS A 412 8.63 -9.30 30.29
C HIS A 412 9.88 -10.18 30.14
N ILE A 413 11.05 -9.54 30.19
CA ILE A 413 12.30 -10.29 30.24
C ILE A 413 12.38 -11.07 31.56
N ARG A 414 12.78 -12.33 31.47
CA ARG A 414 12.95 -13.20 32.64
C ARG A 414 14.29 -13.91 32.59
N ASN A 415 15.03 -13.85 33.65
CA ASN A 415 16.29 -14.60 33.79
C ASN A 415 15.99 -16.01 34.32
N GLU A 416 16.12 -17.01 33.46
CA GLU A 416 15.91 -18.41 33.80
C GLU A 416 17.26 -19.16 33.67
N GLY A 417 17.95 -19.31 34.81
CA GLY A 417 19.26 -20.00 34.84
C GLY A 417 20.34 -19.31 34.00
N GLY A 418 20.34 -17.99 33.94
CA GLY A 418 21.28 -17.17 33.18
C GLY A 418 20.86 -16.89 31.74
N ALA A 419 19.77 -17.48 31.26
CA ALA A 419 19.19 -17.15 29.94
C ALA A 419 18.10 -16.08 30.08
N LEU A 420 18.20 -15.02 29.30
CA LEU A 420 17.23 -13.93 29.28
C LEU A 420 16.13 -14.22 28.25
N ILE A 421 15.03 -14.78 28.70
CA ILE A 421 13.84 -15.10 27.89
C ILE A 421 13.11 -13.81 27.55
N ASN A 422 12.56 -13.69 26.32
CA ASN A 422 11.88 -12.54 25.74
C ASN A 422 12.75 -11.29 25.50
N LYS A 423 14.08 -11.40 25.70
CA LYS A 423 14.99 -10.29 25.43
C LYS A 423 14.93 -9.85 23.97
N GLU A 424 14.73 -10.79 23.06
CA GLU A 424 14.65 -10.60 21.62
C GLU A 424 13.50 -9.71 21.18
N LEU A 425 12.48 -9.48 22.01
CA LEU A 425 11.40 -8.56 21.72
C LEU A 425 11.82 -7.08 21.78
N TYR A 426 12.89 -6.80 22.48
CA TYR A 426 13.35 -5.45 22.80
C TYR A 426 14.60 -5.10 21.98
N LEU A 427 14.77 -3.81 21.70
CA LEU A 427 15.96 -3.31 21.01
C LEU A 427 17.04 -2.93 22.01
N PHE A 428 18.08 -3.73 22.10
CA PHE A 428 19.28 -3.42 22.89
C PHE A 428 20.38 -2.86 22.00
N GLN A 429 21.35 -2.16 22.63
CA GLN A 429 22.53 -1.63 21.93
C GLN A 429 23.30 -2.73 21.20
N GLU A 430 23.37 -3.93 21.75
CA GLU A 430 24.03 -5.09 21.13
C GLU A 430 23.33 -5.67 19.90
N ASP A 431 22.05 -5.35 19.70
CA ASP A 431 21.27 -5.75 18.51
C ASP A 431 21.52 -4.84 17.30
N LEU A 432 22.12 -3.68 17.55
CA LEU A 432 22.41 -2.71 16.50
C LEU A 432 23.64 -3.14 15.70
N LEU A 433 23.51 -3.14 14.40
CA LEU A 433 24.66 -3.30 13.51
C LEU A 433 25.61 -2.09 13.65
N GLU A 434 26.88 -2.26 13.27
CA GLU A 434 27.91 -1.24 13.44
C GLU A 434 27.46 0.12 12.84
N TRP A 435 26.87 0.09 11.66
CA TRP A 435 26.37 1.27 10.97
C TRP A 435 25.05 1.86 11.54
N GLU A 436 24.39 1.16 12.47
CA GLU A 436 23.16 1.62 13.12
C GLU A 436 23.43 2.29 14.48
N GLN A 437 24.59 2.02 15.07
CA GLN A 437 24.86 2.40 16.48
C GLN A 437 24.77 3.90 16.72
N SER A 438 25.36 4.71 15.85
CA SER A 438 25.30 6.17 15.97
C SER A 438 23.86 6.69 15.86
N ALA A 439 23.11 6.19 14.89
CA ALA A 439 21.76 6.67 14.58
C ALA A 439 20.70 6.21 15.60
N SER A 440 20.88 5.04 16.23
CA SER A 440 19.78 4.35 16.95
C SER A 440 20.07 4.09 18.43
N SER A 441 21.26 4.39 18.95
CA SER A 441 21.58 4.17 20.37
C SER A 441 20.65 4.92 21.33
N GLY A 442 20.11 6.07 20.94
CA GLY A 442 19.19 6.87 21.75
C GLY A 442 17.83 6.21 22.01
N ILE A 443 17.42 5.29 21.15
CA ILE A 443 16.13 4.59 21.26
C ILE A 443 16.23 3.17 21.82
N THR A 444 17.42 2.67 22.14
CA THR A 444 17.57 1.36 22.78
C THR A 444 16.99 1.36 24.19
N VAL A 445 16.65 0.16 24.70
CA VAL A 445 16.05 0.00 26.02
C VAL A 445 17.06 -0.23 27.13
N ASP A 446 18.36 -0.17 26.84
CA ASP A 446 19.42 -0.34 27.82
C ASP A 446 19.25 0.63 29.02
N GLY A 447 19.17 0.08 30.21
CA GLY A 447 18.98 0.85 31.44
C GLY A 447 17.60 1.51 31.61
N LYS A 448 16.64 1.26 30.72
CA LYS A 448 15.27 1.81 30.78
C LYS A 448 14.24 0.80 31.27
N LEU A 449 14.57 -0.49 31.25
CA LEU A 449 13.69 -1.55 31.74
C LEU A 449 13.93 -1.83 33.22
N PRO A 450 12.94 -2.40 33.97
CA PRO A 450 13.10 -2.73 35.39
C PRO A 450 14.26 -3.68 35.64
N GLU A 451 15.16 -3.34 36.58
CA GLU A 451 16.31 -4.18 36.92
C GLU A 451 15.87 -5.60 37.36
N SER A 452 14.74 -5.70 38.07
CA SER A 452 14.17 -6.98 38.49
C SER A 452 13.85 -7.99 37.40
N TRP A 453 13.80 -7.52 36.13
CA TRP A 453 13.59 -8.41 34.97
C TRP A 453 14.85 -9.21 34.65
N PHE A 454 16.01 -8.75 35.07
CA PHE A 454 17.30 -9.35 34.77
C PHE A 454 17.85 -10.19 35.96
N GLU A 455 17.21 -10.12 37.12
CA GLU A 455 17.58 -10.93 38.27
C GLU A 455 17.20 -12.40 38.09
N GLU A 456 18.08 -13.31 38.47
CA GLU A 456 17.82 -14.74 38.46
C GLU A 456 16.71 -15.09 39.48
N LYS A 457 15.71 -15.84 39.03
CA LYS A 457 14.58 -16.26 39.85
C LYS A 457 14.72 -17.70 40.29
#